data_f46c231f3f0c39084c53597246da7f8a
#
_entry.id   f46c231f3f0c39084c53597246da7f8a
#
_cell.length_a   1.000
_cell.length_b   1.000
_cell.length_c   1.000
_cell.angle_alpha   90.00
_cell.angle_beta   90.00
_cell.angle_gamma   90.00
#
_symmetry.space_group_name_H-M   'P 1'
#
loop_
_entity.id
_entity.type
_entity.pdbx_description
1 polymer ?
#
loop_
_entity_poly.entity_id
_entity_poly.type
_entity_poly.pdbx_seq_one_letter_code
_entity_poly.pdbx_strand_id
1 'polypeptide(L)'
;MPETRPTISQSYQDNFPDCLSMKLEGILIKSEQIDLPITIEFNEQWESVEGGRVKFGLKGGTLRLNLKNGQISEKLRNLTGLKELKDRQVNKNFKLSSMCQVTTNGSELNPAWLFELKIGSQVLKGLLPKEKLGTLTVNNHPCCVEATFEVELRYLHITSVEGLWSEKDSINKQRIAQVMASKNLCGLLQPYVSRAELRYG
;
A
#
# COMPACT_ATOMS: atom_id res chain seq x y z
N MET A 1 -37.28 5.21 -21.79
CA MET A 1 -35.80 5.38 -21.88
C MET A 1 -35.17 4.23 -21.13
N PRO A 2 -34.19 3.53 -21.66
CA PRO A 2 -33.54 2.50 -20.88
C PRO A 2 -32.78 3.18 -19.74
N GLU A 3 -33.11 2.82 -18.51
CA GLU A 3 -32.34 3.18 -17.34
C GLU A 3 -30.96 2.53 -17.50
N THR A 4 -29.94 3.33 -17.81
CA THR A 4 -28.56 2.88 -17.76
C THR A 4 -28.24 2.52 -16.31
N ARG A 5 -28.08 1.23 -16.03
CA ARG A 5 -27.65 0.78 -14.71
C ARG A 5 -26.28 1.39 -14.40
N PRO A 6 -26.10 2.00 -13.22
CA PRO A 6 -24.82 2.55 -12.84
C PRO A 6 -23.73 1.47 -12.87
N THR A 7 -22.59 1.79 -13.44
CA THR A 7 -21.47 0.88 -13.61
C THR A 7 -20.29 1.28 -12.74
N ILE A 8 -19.54 0.29 -12.26
CA ILE A 8 -18.28 0.52 -11.54
C ILE A 8 -17.14 0.26 -12.52
N SER A 9 -16.31 1.28 -12.72
CA SER A 9 -15.06 1.17 -13.47
C SER A 9 -13.86 1.31 -12.54
N GLN A 10 -12.75 0.62 -12.87
CA GLN A 10 -11.56 0.57 -12.04
C GLN A 10 -10.31 0.77 -12.89
N SER A 11 -9.30 1.43 -12.34
CA SER A 11 -7.97 1.56 -12.92
C SER A 11 -6.90 1.45 -11.83
N TYR A 12 -5.69 0.98 -12.22
CA TYR A 12 -4.58 0.76 -11.30
C TYR A 12 -3.29 1.29 -11.89
N GLN A 13 -2.41 1.78 -11.04
CA GLN A 13 -1.06 2.21 -11.39
C GLN A 13 -0.12 1.86 -10.25
N ASP A 14 0.69 0.82 -10.45
CA ASP A 14 1.76 0.43 -9.52
C ASP A 14 3.10 0.92 -10.08
N ASN A 15 3.73 1.89 -9.39
CA ASN A 15 5.00 2.47 -9.80
C ASN A 15 6.18 1.54 -9.47
N PHE A 16 6.00 0.71 -8.44
CA PHE A 16 6.99 -0.27 -7.97
C PHE A 16 6.28 -1.62 -7.74
N PRO A 17 5.86 -2.30 -8.84
CA PRO A 17 4.93 -3.44 -8.77
C PRO A 17 5.48 -4.66 -8.04
N ASP A 18 6.80 -4.82 -7.99
CA ASP A 18 7.43 -5.91 -7.23
C ASP A 18 7.53 -5.58 -5.73
N CYS A 19 7.55 -4.29 -5.36
CA CYS A 19 7.57 -3.86 -3.97
C CYS A 19 6.16 -3.84 -3.36
N LEU A 20 5.20 -3.28 -4.08
CA LEU A 20 3.82 -3.17 -3.65
C LEU A 20 2.88 -3.14 -4.86
N SER A 21 1.89 -4.01 -4.84
CA SER A 21 0.74 -3.93 -5.74
C SER A 21 -0.56 -3.82 -4.95
N MET A 22 -1.50 -3.04 -5.47
CA MET A 22 -2.76 -2.75 -4.80
C MET A 22 -3.93 -2.86 -5.77
N LYS A 23 -5.01 -3.53 -5.35
CA LYS A 23 -6.27 -3.60 -6.09
C LYS A 23 -7.41 -3.19 -5.17
N LEU A 24 -8.15 -2.16 -5.57
CA LEU A 24 -9.37 -1.72 -4.93
C LEU A 24 -10.56 -2.16 -5.77
N GLU A 25 -11.53 -2.82 -5.16
CA GLU A 25 -12.77 -3.23 -5.81
C GLU A 25 -13.95 -2.48 -5.21
N GLY A 26 -15.06 -2.41 -5.93
CA GLY A 26 -16.33 -1.89 -5.45
C GLY A 26 -17.41 -2.96 -5.58
N ILE A 27 -18.12 -3.23 -4.49
CA ILE A 27 -19.25 -4.15 -4.46
C ILE A 27 -20.50 -3.38 -4.07
N LEU A 28 -21.39 -3.21 -5.00
CA LEU A 28 -22.66 -2.52 -4.76
C LEU A 28 -23.55 -3.36 -3.83
N ILE A 29 -23.89 -2.81 -2.67
CA ILE A 29 -24.78 -3.45 -1.69
C ILE A 29 -26.21 -2.92 -1.87
N LYS A 30 -26.34 -1.61 -2.02
CA LYS A 30 -27.58 -0.87 -2.27
C LYS A 30 -27.28 0.27 -3.24
N SER A 31 -28.29 0.93 -3.76
CA SER A 31 -28.13 2.02 -4.75
C SER A 31 -27.13 3.11 -4.37
N GLU A 32 -26.90 3.34 -3.07
CA GLU A 32 -26.02 4.40 -2.55
C GLU A 32 -24.98 3.87 -1.57
N GLN A 33 -24.75 2.55 -1.54
CA GLN A 33 -23.77 1.92 -0.65
C GLN A 33 -22.90 0.93 -1.39
N ILE A 34 -21.58 1.14 -1.31
CA ILE A 34 -20.56 0.33 -1.97
C ILE A 34 -19.57 -0.17 -0.92
N ASP A 35 -19.42 -1.49 -0.79
CA ASP A 35 -18.31 -2.06 -0.04
C ASP A 35 -17.02 -1.94 -0.84
N LEU A 36 -15.93 -1.60 -0.16
CA LEU A 36 -14.61 -1.40 -0.73
C LEU A 36 -13.62 -2.46 -0.23
N PRO A 37 -13.60 -3.65 -0.82
CA PRO A 37 -12.54 -4.61 -0.54
C PRO A 37 -11.25 -4.20 -1.23
N ILE A 38 -10.13 -4.39 -0.51
CA ILE A 38 -8.78 -4.14 -1.00
C ILE A 38 -7.93 -5.40 -0.92
N THR A 39 -7.07 -5.58 -1.90
CA THR A 39 -6.01 -6.59 -1.90
C THR A 39 -4.69 -5.86 -2.02
N ILE A 40 -3.75 -6.12 -1.13
CA ILE A 40 -2.40 -5.54 -1.16
C ILE A 40 -1.39 -6.67 -1.07
N GLU A 41 -0.40 -6.64 -1.96
CA GLU A 41 0.75 -7.53 -1.92
C GLU A 41 2.02 -6.73 -1.66
N PHE A 42 2.75 -7.12 -0.62
CA PHE A 42 4.02 -6.53 -0.22
C PHE A 42 5.17 -7.49 -0.54
N ASN A 43 6.26 -6.95 -1.07
CA ASN A 43 7.49 -7.70 -1.31
C ASN A 43 8.69 -6.73 -1.35
N GLU A 44 9.82 -7.22 -1.85
CA GLU A 44 11.04 -6.44 -2.06
C GLU A 44 11.27 -6.24 -3.55
N GLN A 45 11.83 -5.08 -3.91
CA GLN A 45 12.20 -4.74 -5.28
C GLN A 45 13.64 -4.26 -5.37
N TRP A 46 14.31 -4.60 -6.47
CA TRP A 46 15.58 -3.99 -6.86
C TRP A 46 15.33 -2.69 -7.61
N GLU A 47 16.07 -1.64 -7.23
CA GLU A 47 16.02 -0.34 -7.90
C GLU A 47 17.43 0.19 -8.13
N SER A 48 17.67 0.78 -9.29
CA SER A 48 18.92 1.46 -9.62
C SER A 48 19.00 2.82 -8.93
N VAL A 49 20.14 3.08 -8.31
CA VAL A 49 20.45 4.36 -7.67
C VAL A 49 21.81 4.83 -8.13
N GLU A 50 22.18 6.07 -7.84
CA GLU A 50 23.50 6.58 -8.16
C GLU A 50 24.60 5.70 -7.53
N GLY A 51 25.50 5.17 -8.37
CA GLY A 51 26.62 4.32 -7.96
C GLY A 51 26.34 2.83 -7.85
N GLY A 52 25.08 2.36 -8.04
CA GLY A 52 24.77 0.94 -7.94
C GLY A 52 23.29 0.63 -7.96
N ARG A 53 22.90 -0.42 -7.25
CA ARG A 53 21.49 -0.77 -7.05
C ARG A 53 21.23 -1.23 -5.63
N VAL A 54 20.00 -1.03 -5.19
CA VAL A 54 19.52 -1.44 -3.87
C VAL A 54 18.32 -2.34 -4.00
N LYS A 55 18.22 -3.31 -3.08
CA LYS A 55 16.99 -4.04 -2.85
C LYS A 55 16.30 -3.42 -1.64
N PHE A 56 15.05 -3.12 -1.77
CA PHE A 56 14.30 -2.46 -0.70
C PHE A 56 12.91 -3.08 -0.52
N GLY A 57 12.37 -2.87 0.65
CA GLY A 57 10.98 -3.16 1.00
C GLY A 57 10.46 -2.14 1.99
N LEU A 58 9.23 -2.31 2.42
CA LEU A 58 8.52 -1.38 3.28
C LEU A 58 8.31 -1.96 4.67
N LYS A 59 8.57 -1.16 5.70
CA LYS A 59 8.18 -1.48 7.10
C LYS A 59 6.77 -1.00 7.42
N GLY A 60 6.19 -0.20 6.56
CA GLY A 60 4.86 0.38 6.70
C GLY A 60 4.57 1.40 5.62
N GLY A 61 3.47 2.07 5.76
CA GLY A 61 3.01 3.13 4.88
C GLY A 61 1.55 3.44 5.12
N THR A 62 1.04 4.44 4.44
CA THR A 62 -0.33 4.92 4.60
C THR A 62 -1.12 4.70 3.32
N LEU A 63 -2.17 3.89 3.41
CA LEU A 63 -3.22 3.85 2.42
C LEU A 63 -4.17 5.03 2.69
N ARG A 64 -4.33 5.91 1.72
CA ARG A 64 -5.21 7.06 1.81
C ARG A 64 -6.29 6.99 0.72
N LEU A 65 -7.53 7.29 1.09
CA LEU A 65 -8.60 7.51 0.13
C LEU A 65 -8.90 8.99 0.01
N ASN A 66 -9.14 9.43 -1.21
CA ASN A 66 -9.72 10.72 -1.54
C ASN A 66 -11.08 10.45 -2.19
N LEU A 67 -12.16 10.87 -1.52
CA LEU A 67 -13.53 10.58 -1.91
C LEU A 67 -14.17 11.82 -2.51
N LYS A 68 -14.72 11.67 -3.71
CA LYS A 68 -15.55 12.70 -4.37
C LYS A 68 -16.98 12.20 -4.49
N ASN A 69 -17.92 13.01 -4.01
CA ASN A 69 -19.35 12.68 -4.00
C ASN A 69 -19.70 11.43 -3.19
N GLY A 70 -18.92 11.14 -2.17
CA GLY A 70 -19.14 10.05 -1.23
C GLY A 70 -18.37 10.23 0.06
N GLN A 71 -18.66 9.41 1.06
CA GLN A 71 -18.03 9.45 2.38
C GLN A 71 -17.98 8.07 3.03
N ILE A 72 -17.01 7.85 3.93
CA ILE A 72 -16.95 6.66 4.79
C ILE A 72 -16.92 7.12 6.24
N SER A 73 -18.01 6.91 6.97
CA SER A 73 -18.05 7.23 8.39
C SER A 73 -17.09 6.35 9.19
N GLU A 74 -16.59 6.85 10.32
CA GLU A 74 -15.65 6.09 11.17
C GLU A 74 -16.20 4.72 11.57
N LYS A 75 -17.51 4.64 11.88
CA LYS A 75 -18.18 3.39 12.26
C LYS A 75 -18.24 2.35 11.15
N LEU A 76 -18.06 2.76 9.89
CA LEU A 76 -18.09 1.88 8.71
C LEU A 76 -16.69 1.55 8.20
N ARG A 77 -15.63 1.90 8.92
CA ARG A 77 -14.23 1.50 8.63
C ARG A 77 -13.96 0.14 9.28
N ASN A 78 -13.57 -0.84 8.49
CA ASN A 78 -13.48 -2.23 8.93
C ASN A 78 -12.04 -2.74 9.06
N LEU A 79 -11.13 -2.31 8.20
CA LEU A 79 -9.74 -2.80 8.21
C LEU A 79 -8.97 -2.16 9.37
N THR A 80 -8.79 -2.91 10.45
CA THR A 80 -8.06 -2.46 11.64
C THR A 80 -7.52 -3.65 12.42
N GLY A 81 -6.53 -3.41 13.28
CA GLY A 81 -5.94 -4.43 14.15
C GLY A 81 -4.75 -5.15 13.53
N LEU A 82 -4.37 -6.24 14.15
CA LEU A 82 -3.25 -7.07 13.73
C LEU A 82 -3.70 -7.99 12.58
N LYS A 83 -2.98 -7.92 11.45
CA LYS A 83 -3.26 -8.70 10.23
C LYS A 83 -2.06 -9.56 9.85
N GLU A 84 -2.32 -10.80 9.53
CA GLU A 84 -1.35 -11.73 8.97
C GLU A 84 -1.27 -11.56 7.45
N LEU A 85 -0.06 -11.37 6.93
CA LEU A 85 0.20 -11.36 5.48
C LEU A 85 0.48 -12.79 5.03
N LYS A 86 -0.33 -13.30 4.11
CA LYS A 86 -0.23 -14.69 3.62
C LYS A 86 0.92 -14.84 2.64
N ASP A 87 1.81 -15.81 2.86
CA ASP A 87 2.85 -16.16 1.89
C ASP A 87 2.23 -16.93 0.71
N ARG A 88 2.54 -16.54 -0.52
CA ARG A 88 2.13 -17.29 -1.73
C ARG A 88 2.93 -18.56 -1.95
N GLN A 89 4.09 -18.72 -1.34
CA GLN A 89 4.93 -19.90 -1.48
C GLN A 89 4.60 -20.92 -0.39
N VAL A 90 3.72 -21.87 -0.72
CA VAL A 90 3.46 -23.07 0.10
C VAL A 90 4.65 -24.02 -0.01
N ASN A 91 5.78 -23.69 0.61
CA ASN A 91 6.79 -24.65 0.95
C ASN A 91 6.71 -24.92 2.47
N LYS A 92 6.52 -26.19 2.81
CA LYS A 92 6.24 -26.75 4.14
C LYS A 92 7.28 -26.50 5.25
N ASN A 93 8.18 -25.53 5.09
CA ASN A 93 9.10 -25.12 6.15
C ASN A 93 8.54 -23.82 6.77
N PHE A 94 8.26 -23.89 8.06
CA PHE A 94 7.80 -22.79 8.90
C PHE A 94 8.54 -21.47 8.61
N LYS A 95 7.99 -20.69 7.69
CA LYS A 95 8.41 -19.29 7.49
C LYS A 95 7.45 -18.44 8.28
N LEU A 96 7.94 -17.69 9.25
CA LEU A 96 7.12 -16.72 9.97
C LEU A 96 6.46 -15.79 8.95
N SER A 97 5.14 -15.84 8.89
CA SER A 97 4.36 -14.87 8.13
C SER A 97 4.58 -13.48 8.73
N SER A 98 4.71 -12.47 7.89
CA SER A 98 4.74 -11.09 8.39
C SER A 98 3.38 -10.72 8.96
N MET A 99 3.40 -10.05 10.11
CA MET A 99 2.19 -9.47 10.71
C MET A 99 2.30 -7.96 10.72
N CYS A 100 1.27 -7.28 10.25
CA CYS A 100 1.18 -5.84 10.29
C CYS A 100 0.06 -5.38 11.22
N GLN A 101 0.30 -4.29 11.92
CA GLN A 101 -0.73 -3.54 12.63
C GLN A 101 -1.35 -2.54 11.66
N VAL A 102 -2.67 -2.51 11.60
CA VAL A 102 -3.41 -1.51 10.82
C VAL A 102 -4.19 -0.62 11.78
N THR A 103 -3.99 0.70 11.66
CA THR A 103 -4.73 1.70 12.42
C THR A 103 -5.42 2.67 11.47
N THR A 104 -6.64 3.06 11.83
CA THR A 104 -7.44 4.00 11.02
C THR A 104 -7.26 5.42 11.50
N ASN A 105 -7.21 6.37 10.56
CA ASN A 105 -7.21 7.81 10.83
C ASN A 105 -7.87 8.58 9.66
N GLY A 106 -7.72 9.90 9.64
CA GLY A 106 -8.29 10.75 8.61
C GLY A 106 -9.78 11.05 8.79
N SER A 107 -10.31 11.90 7.92
CA SER A 107 -11.71 12.34 7.93
C SER A 107 -12.61 11.37 7.16
N GLU A 108 -13.92 11.62 7.17
CA GLU A 108 -14.89 10.83 6.40
C GLU A 108 -14.72 10.97 4.87
N LEU A 109 -14.19 12.13 4.41
CA LEU A 109 -13.90 12.38 3.00
C LEU A 109 -12.49 11.93 2.58
N ASN A 110 -11.57 11.82 3.53
CA ASN A 110 -10.19 11.40 3.33
C ASN A 110 -9.78 10.39 4.41
N PRO A 111 -10.42 9.22 4.46
CA PRO A 111 -10.05 8.19 5.41
C PRO A 111 -8.68 7.59 5.06
N ALA A 112 -7.95 7.17 6.07
CA ALA A 112 -6.62 6.61 5.89
C ALA A 112 -6.40 5.40 6.82
N TRP A 113 -5.51 4.51 6.40
CA TRP A 113 -5.07 3.32 7.13
C TRP A 113 -3.55 3.29 7.17
N LEU A 114 -2.99 3.33 8.36
CA LEU A 114 -1.56 3.18 8.59
C LEU A 114 -1.22 1.71 8.80
N PHE A 115 -0.32 1.20 7.98
CA PHE A 115 0.23 -0.16 8.07
C PHE A 115 1.61 -0.10 8.70
N GLU A 116 1.87 -0.93 9.70
CA GLU A 116 3.17 -1.01 10.35
C GLU A 116 3.55 -2.47 10.63
N LEU A 117 4.75 -2.86 10.22
CA LEU A 117 5.31 -4.17 10.53
C LEU A 117 5.44 -4.36 12.05
N LYS A 118 4.93 -5.46 12.58
CA LYS A 118 5.04 -5.81 14.01
C LYS A 118 5.84 -7.08 14.24
N ILE A 119 5.63 -8.11 13.43
CA ILE A 119 6.28 -9.41 13.58
C ILE A 119 6.67 -9.92 12.19
N GLY A 120 7.81 -10.58 12.10
CA GLY A 120 8.27 -11.27 10.89
C GLY A 120 9.61 -10.79 10.39
N SER A 121 9.74 -10.64 9.07
CA SER A 121 10.97 -10.23 8.40
C SER A 121 11.30 -8.75 8.63
N GLN A 122 12.39 -8.29 8.02
CA GLN A 122 12.80 -6.87 8.11
C GLN A 122 11.83 -5.90 7.43
N VAL A 123 10.97 -6.40 6.55
CA VAL A 123 10.00 -5.65 5.76
C VAL A 123 8.67 -6.41 5.70
N LEU A 124 7.59 -5.71 5.35
CA LEU A 124 6.31 -6.31 5.04
C LEU A 124 6.46 -7.25 3.83
N LYS A 125 6.05 -8.49 3.98
CA LYS A 125 6.04 -9.51 2.92
C LYS A 125 4.78 -10.35 2.98
N GLY A 126 4.17 -10.55 1.83
CA GLY A 126 3.00 -11.39 1.66
C GLY A 126 1.76 -10.63 1.21
N LEU A 127 0.69 -11.37 1.10
CA LEU A 127 -0.59 -10.93 0.58
C LEU A 127 -1.56 -10.61 1.73
N LEU A 128 -2.10 -9.40 1.74
CA LEU A 128 -3.33 -9.05 2.44
C LEU A 128 -4.49 -9.34 1.49
N PRO A 129 -5.19 -10.49 1.64
CA PRO A 129 -6.21 -10.88 0.69
C PRO A 129 -7.50 -10.14 0.97
N LYS A 130 -8.08 -9.55 -0.06
CA LYS A 130 -9.46 -9.03 -0.17
C LYS A 130 -10.13 -8.61 1.16
N GLU A 131 -9.47 -7.72 1.90
CA GLU A 131 -9.96 -7.17 3.16
C GLU A 131 -10.87 -5.97 2.91
N LYS A 132 -12.00 -5.91 3.60
CA LYS A 132 -12.92 -4.78 3.49
C LYS A 132 -12.35 -3.54 4.19
N LEU A 133 -12.12 -2.45 3.44
CA LEU A 133 -11.75 -1.14 4.02
C LEU A 133 -12.92 -0.51 4.77
N GLY A 134 -14.08 -0.53 4.18
CA GLY A 134 -15.27 0.07 4.72
C GLY A 134 -16.43 0.08 3.73
N THR A 135 -17.51 0.71 4.12
CA THR A 135 -18.67 0.95 3.27
C THR A 135 -18.75 2.42 2.90
N LEU A 136 -18.63 2.71 1.61
CA LEU A 136 -18.82 4.04 1.03
C LEU A 136 -20.31 4.35 0.92
N THR A 137 -20.70 5.49 1.43
CA THR A 137 -22.03 6.09 1.16
C THR A 137 -21.88 7.07 0.01
N VAL A 138 -22.63 6.85 -1.06
CA VAL A 138 -22.63 7.71 -2.26
C VAL A 138 -23.62 8.86 -2.04
N ASN A 139 -23.12 10.09 -2.15
CA ASN A 139 -23.94 11.29 -1.96
C ASN A 139 -24.46 11.83 -3.30
N ASN A 140 -23.65 11.74 -4.35
CA ASN A 140 -24.00 12.20 -5.71
C ASN A 140 -23.24 11.38 -6.76
N HIS A 141 -23.70 11.43 -8.01
CA HIS A 141 -23.05 10.81 -9.16
C HIS A 141 -22.39 11.86 -10.08
N PRO A 142 -21.27 11.52 -10.73
CA PRO A 142 -20.47 10.32 -10.49
C PRO A 142 -19.73 10.37 -9.14
N CYS A 143 -19.66 9.23 -8.45
CA CYS A 143 -18.85 9.07 -7.25
C CYS A 143 -17.50 8.51 -7.62
N CYS A 144 -16.42 9.11 -7.09
CA CYS A 144 -15.05 8.66 -7.35
C CYS A 144 -14.32 8.36 -6.04
N VAL A 145 -13.58 7.27 -6.05
CA VAL A 145 -12.65 6.87 -4.98
C VAL A 145 -11.26 6.79 -5.58
N GLU A 146 -10.35 7.62 -5.10
CA GLU A 146 -8.93 7.50 -5.41
C GLU A 146 -8.22 6.93 -4.17
N ALA A 147 -7.51 5.82 -4.33
CA ALA A 147 -6.70 5.21 -3.29
C ALA A 147 -5.23 5.37 -3.65
N THR A 148 -4.42 5.88 -2.72
CA THR A 148 -2.97 5.97 -2.87
C THR A 148 -2.28 5.28 -1.70
N PHE A 149 -1.18 4.57 -1.98
CA PHE A 149 -0.29 4.05 -0.94
C PHE A 149 0.96 4.92 -0.88
N GLU A 150 1.11 5.63 0.22
CA GLU A 150 2.16 6.63 0.45
C GLU A 150 3.18 6.10 1.46
N VAL A 151 4.46 6.38 1.23
CA VAL A 151 5.56 5.88 2.06
C VAL A 151 6.44 7.04 2.53
N GLU A 152 6.65 7.12 3.84
CA GLU A 152 7.62 8.02 4.45
C GLU A 152 8.99 7.33 4.56
N LEU A 153 10.07 8.11 4.61
CA LEU A 153 11.45 7.62 4.73
C LEU A 153 11.65 6.62 5.87
N ARG A 154 10.98 6.81 7.00
CA ARG A 154 11.07 5.91 8.17
C ARG A 154 10.56 4.49 7.91
N TYR A 155 9.69 4.31 6.92
CA TYR A 155 9.13 3.01 6.55
C TYR A 155 9.88 2.33 5.41
N LEU A 156 10.82 3.03 4.77
CA LEU A 156 11.67 2.48 3.74
C LEU A 156 12.82 1.70 4.38
N HIS A 157 13.08 0.48 3.91
CA HIS A 157 14.18 -0.34 4.40
C HIS A 157 14.96 -0.97 3.25
N ILE A 158 16.26 -0.69 3.19
CA ILE A 158 17.17 -1.31 2.24
C ILE A 158 17.61 -2.64 2.84
N THR A 159 17.36 -3.73 2.13
CA THR A 159 17.66 -5.10 2.55
C THR A 159 18.91 -5.66 1.89
N SER A 160 19.34 -5.11 0.75
CA SER A 160 20.54 -5.52 0.02
C SER A 160 21.08 -4.38 -0.82
N VAL A 161 22.37 -4.40 -1.10
CA VAL A 161 23.05 -3.40 -1.95
C VAL A 161 24.04 -4.08 -2.88
N GLU A 162 24.24 -3.49 -4.06
CA GLU A 162 25.26 -3.86 -5.01
C GLU A 162 25.91 -2.60 -5.59
N GLY A 163 27.26 -2.53 -5.55
CA GLY A 163 28.03 -1.45 -6.16
C GLY A 163 28.21 -0.17 -5.31
N LEU A 164 27.37 0.07 -4.29
CA LEU A 164 27.41 1.32 -3.51
C LEU A 164 28.59 1.42 -2.55
N TRP A 165 29.01 0.31 -1.99
CA TRP A 165 30.17 0.18 -1.10
C TRP A 165 30.74 -1.23 -1.13
N SER A 166 31.98 -1.39 -0.65
CA SER A 166 32.62 -2.68 -0.45
C SER A 166 32.74 -3.02 1.04
N GLU A 167 32.95 -4.29 1.38
CA GLU A 167 33.22 -4.73 2.75
C GLU A 167 34.49 -4.09 3.35
N LYS A 168 35.39 -3.58 2.49
CA LYS A 168 36.60 -2.87 2.89
C LYS A 168 36.37 -1.41 3.25
N ASP A 169 35.21 -0.85 2.92
CA ASP A 169 34.87 0.53 3.26
C ASP A 169 34.61 0.66 4.77
N SER A 170 34.95 1.83 5.34
CA SER A 170 34.66 2.09 6.76
C SER A 170 33.17 2.05 7.04
N ILE A 171 32.77 1.65 8.25
CA ILE A 171 31.37 1.60 8.69
C ILE A 171 30.68 2.97 8.50
N ASN A 172 31.39 4.07 8.76
CA ASN A 172 30.84 5.41 8.57
C ASN A 172 30.54 5.71 7.10
N LYS A 173 31.43 5.32 6.17
CA LYS A 173 31.21 5.49 4.73
C LYS A 173 30.02 4.66 4.24
N GLN A 174 29.88 3.43 4.71
CA GLN A 174 28.74 2.58 4.40
C GLN A 174 27.43 3.18 4.91
N ARG A 175 27.39 3.70 6.15
CA ARG A 175 26.21 4.36 6.73
C ARG A 175 25.81 5.62 5.95
N ILE A 176 26.78 6.45 5.57
CA ILE A 176 26.50 7.66 4.76
C ILE A 176 25.90 7.26 3.40
N ALA A 177 26.49 6.29 2.72
CA ALA A 177 26.00 5.81 1.43
C ALA A 177 24.57 5.23 1.56
N GLN A 178 24.27 4.48 2.62
CA GLN A 178 22.95 3.94 2.89
C GLN A 178 21.91 5.04 3.13
N VAL A 179 22.24 6.08 3.91
CA VAL A 179 21.35 7.20 4.16
C VAL A 179 21.06 7.98 2.87
N MET A 180 22.07 8.21 2.04
CA MET A 180 21.90 8.90 0.76
C MET A 180 21.05 8.07 -0.21
N ALA A 181 21.31 6.77 -0.33
CA ALA A 181 20.51 5.87 -1.16
C ALA A 181 19.04 5.82 -0.68
N SER A 182 18.79 5.78 0.62
CA SER A 182 17.45 5.79 1.20
C SER A 182 16.70 7.09 0.88
N LYS A 183 17.36 8.25 0.96
CA LYS A 183 16.75 9.54 0.61
C LYS A 183 16.43 9.65 -0.88
N ASN A 184 17.34 9.23 -1.75
CA ASN A 184 17.13 9.23 -3.20
C ASN A 184 15.96 8.31 -3.56
N LEU A 185 15.94 7.11 -3.01
CA LEU A 185 14.87 6.14 -3.22
C LEU A 185 13.51 6.65 -2.72
N CYS A 186 13.48 7.25 -1.51
CA CYS A 186 12.26 7.86 -0.98
C CYS A 186 11.70 8.94 -1.91
N GLY A 187 12.58 9.74 -2.54
CA GLY A 187 12.19 10.73 -3.55
C GLY A 187 11.53 10.08 -4.79
N LEU A 188 12.03 8.93 -5.24
CA LEU A 188 11.43 8.17 -6.35
C LEU A 188 10.05 7.59 -6.00
N LEU A 189 9.81 7.27 -4.72
CA LEU A 189 8.54 6.72 -4.24
C LEU A 189 7.43 7.77 -4.07
N GLN A 190 7.76 9.05 -4.20
CA GLN A 190 6.78 10.14 -4.09
C GLN A 190 6.07 10.41 -5.43
N PRO A 191 4.81 10.86 -5.41
CA PRO A 191 3.96 11.08 -4.23
C PRO A 191 3.33 9.80 -3.67
N TYR A 192 3.32 8.69 -4.41
CA TYR A 192 2.77 7.40 -3.99
C TYR A 192 3.51 6.24 -4.69
N VAL A 193 3.49 5.08 -4.05
CA VAL A 193 4.04 3.83 -4.59
C VAL A 193 3.03 3.14 -5.51
N SER A 194 1.77 3.18 -5.13
CA SER A 194 0.65 2.59 -5.88
C SER A 194 -0.58 3.48 -5.81
N ARG A 195 -1.39 3.46 -6.87
CA ARG A 195 -2.64 4.20 -7.01
C ARG A 195 -3.71 3.31 -7.65
N ALA A 196 -4.91 3.37 -7.09
CA ALA A 196 -6.10 2.78 -7.68
C ALA A 196 -7.21 3.82 -7.75
N GLU A 197 -8.03 3.76 -8.78
CA GLU A 197 -9.19 4.64 -8.94
C GLU A 197 -10.42 3.80 -9.25
N LEU A 198 -11.53 4.13 -8.58
CA LEU A 198 -12.83 3.54 -8.78
C LEU A 198 -13.83 4.66 -9.08
N ARG A 199 -14.63 4.48 -10.13
CA ARG A 199 -15.71 5.40 -10.50
C ARG A 199 -17.01 4.64 -10.57
N TYR A 200 -18.04 5.24 -9.98
CA TYR A 200 -19.41 4.75 -9.96
C TYR A 200 -20.34 5.84 -10.50
N GLY A 201 -21.04 5.52 -11.58
CA GLY A 201 -21.95 6.44 -12.25
C GLY A 201 -22.60 5.89 -13.48
#